data_9a745d52fd2ce6c4bf024afc61ea0e0e
#
_entry.id   9a745d52fd2ce6c4bf024afc61ea0e0e
#
_cell.length_a   1.000
_cell.length_b   1.000
_cell.length_c   1.000
_cell.angle_alpha   90.00
_cell.angle_beta   90.00
_cell.angle_gamma   90.00
#
_symmetry.space_group_name_H-M   'P 1'
#
loop_
_entity.id
_entity.type
_entity.pdbx_description
1 polymer ?
#
loop_
_entity_poly.entity_id
_entity_poly.type
_entity_poly.pdbx_seq_one_letter_code
_entity_poly.pdbx_strand_id
1 'polypeptide(L)'
;MENLEIYNRYKNAPPEALKPISGGRMKGMTDINPMWRIKCLTEQFGVCGFGWYYKTTNKWLEHGPEGQASAFVDIDLFVKVDGEWSMPISGTGGSSFVAQENSGLKMSDECFKMATTDAISVACKQLGFGADVYWNKDKTKYDNQEQKEVETIKHQKISELK
;
A
#
# COMPACT_ATOMS: atom_id res chain seq x y z
N MET A 1 -9.42 17.46 17.68
CA MET A 1 -8.61 16.23 17.40
C MET A 1 -7.16 16.64 17.25
N GLU A 2 -6.23 15.94 17.94
CA GLU A 2 -4.80 16.20 17.79
C GLU A 2 -4.28 15.63 16.46
N ASN A 3 -3.28 16.29 15.85
CA ASN A 3 -2.81 15.96 14.50
C ASN A 3 -2.31 14.51 14.32
N LEU A 4 -1.74 13.91 15.36
CA LEU A 4 -1.22 12.53 15.32
C LEU A 4 -2.15 11.49 15.97
N GLU A 5 -3.33 11.87 16.41
CA GLU A 5 -4.22 10.97 17.15
C GLU A 5 -4.61 9.74 16.32
N ILE A 6 -5.13 9.93 15.12
CA ILE A 6 -5.54 8.84 14.23
C ILE A 6 -4.33 8.04 13.77
N TYR A 7 -3.25 8.72 13.38
CA TYR A 7 -2.00 8.09 12.95
C TYR A 7 -1.47 7.13 14.02
N ASN A 8 -1.31 7.59 15.24
CA ASN A 8 -0.77 6.79 16.34
C ASN A 8 -1.68 5.64 16.75
N ARG A 9 -3.00 5.78 16.59
CA ARG A 9 -3.98 4.74 16.90
C ARG A 9 -3.88 3.54 15.95
N TYR A 10 -3.62 3.78 14.67
CA TYR A 10 -3.71 2.76 13.61
C TYR A 10 -2.39 2.49 12.88
N LYS A 11 -1.27 3.06 13.29
CA LYS A 11 0.03 2.83 12.64
C LYS A 11 0.50 1.38 12.72
N ASN A 12 0.14 0.67 13.81
CA ASN A 12 0.49 -0.74 14.01
C ASN A 12 -0.63 -1.64 13.50
N ALA A 13 -0.39 -2.34 12.39
CA ALA A 13 -1.28 -3.41 11.96
C ALA A 13 -1.04 -4.67 12.82
N PRO A 14 -2.11 -5.34 13.28
CA PRO A 14 -1.96 -6.56 14.08
C PRO A 14 -1.40 -7.72 13.25
N PRO A 15 -0.72 -8.70 13.87
CA PRO A 15 -0.07 -9.80 13.15
C PRO A 15 -0.99 -10.56 12.20
N GLU A 16 -2.26 -10.75 12.55
CA GLU A 16 -3.24 -11.43 11.71
C GLU A 16 -3.61 -10.67 10.44
N ALA A 17 -3.37 -9.36 10.40
CA ALA A 17 -3.54 -8.54 9.20
C ALA A 17 -2.30 -8.50 8.30
N LEU A 18 -1.18 -9.07 8.74
CA LEU A 18 0.10 -9.04 8.05
C LEU A 18 0.40 -10.37 7.38
N LYS A 19 0.85 -10.32 6.12
CA LYS A 19 1.28 -11.50 5.38
C LYS A 19 2.61 -11.22 4.68
N PRO A 20 3.66 -12.04 4.90
CA PRO A 20 4.89 -11.95 4.13
C PRO A 20 4.64 -12.28 2.65
N ILE A 21 5.20 -11.48 1.75
CA ILE A 21 5.17 -11.78 0.32
C ILE A 21 6.31 -12.75 0.02
N SER A 22 5.96 -13.97 -0.44
CA SER A 22 6.90 -15.08 -0.62
C SER A 22 7.56 -15.13 -2.00
N GLY A 23 7.03 -14.39 -2.98
CA GLY A 23 7.52 -14.47 -4.37
C GLY A 23 7.41 -13.18 -5.16
N GLY A 24 7.98 -13.21 -6.39
CA GLY A 24 7.94 -12.09 -7.31
C GLY A 24 8.84 -10.91 -6.90
N ARG A 25 8.64 -9.77 -7.55
CA ARG A 25 9.41 -8.53 -7.34
C ARG A 25 9.32 -8.01 -5.90
N MET A 26 8.21 -8.29 -5.21
CA MET A 26 7.91 -7.80 -3.86
C MET A 26 8.32 -8.80 -2.76
N LYS A 27 9.07 -9.85 -3.11
CA LYS A 27 9.51 -10.87 -2.14
C LYS A 27 10.24 -10.24 -0.96
N GLY A 28 9.85 -10.64 0.24
CA GLY A 28 10.42 -10.14 1.50
C GLY A 28 9.73 -8.89 2.06
N MET A 29 8.82 -8.28 1.30
CA MET A 29 7.93 -7.22 1.80
C MET A 29 6.75 -7.82 2.57
N THR A 30 6.07 -6.97 3.32
CA THR A 30 4.86 -7.36 4.07
C THR A 30 3.64 -6.75 3.41
N ASP A 31 2.66 -7.60 3.11
CA ASP A 31 1.34 -7.18 2.67
C ASP A 31 0.41 -6.99 3.88
N ILE A 32 -0.45 -5.99 3.82
CA ILE A 32 -1.48 -5.73 4.82
C ILE A 32 -2.83 -6.09 4.21
N ASN A 33 -3.58 -6.96 4.89
CA ASN A 33 -4.93 -7.31 4.46
C ASN A 33 -5.78 -6.04 4.31
N PRO A 34 -6.31 -5.75 3.11
CA PRO A 34 -7.11 -4.53 2.86
C PRO A 34 -8.33 -4.42 3.76
N MET A 35 -8.93 -5.54 4.17
CA MET A 35 -10.09 -5.52 5.08
C MET A 35 -9.77 -4.98 6.46
N TRP A 36 -8.52 -5.08 6.92
CA TRP A 36 -8.12 -4.43 8.17
C TRP A 36 -8.20 -2.90 8.03
N ARG A 37 -7.79 -2.33 6.91
CA ARG A 37 -7.91 -0.87 6.66
C ARG A 37 -9.38 -0.43 6.59
N ILE A 38 -10.24 -1.22 5.97
CA ILE A 38 -11.70 -1.00 5.97
C ILE A 38 -12.25 -1.04 7.40
N LYS A 39 -11.80 -1.99 8.23
CA LYS A 39 -12.15 -2.05 9.65
C LYS A 39 -11.73 -0.78 10.38
N CYS A 40 -10.50 -0.30 10.17
CA CYS A 40 -10.01 0.95 10.78
C CYS A 40 -10.85 2.16 10.39
N LEU A 41 -11.23 2.28 9.11
CA LEU A 41 -12.13 3.34 8.63
C LEU A 41 -13.47 3.29 9.37
N THR A 42 -14.05 2.11 9.47
CA THR A 42 -15.35 1.92 10.12
C THR A 42 -15.28 2.18 11.63
N GLU A 43 -14.23 1.69 12.28
CA GLU A 43 -14.02 1.89 13.73
C GLU A 43 -13.79 3.37 14.07
N GLN A 44 -13.01 4.09 13.25
CA GLN A 44 -12.64 5.47 13.52
C GLN A 44 -13.74 6.47 13.12
N PHE A 45 -14.38 6.26 11.98
CA PHE A 45 -15.24 7.27 11.36
C PHE A 45 -16.71 6.86 11.31
N GLY A 46 -17.02 5.58 11.44
CA GLY A 46 -18.37 5.02 11.35
C GLY A 46 -18.59 4.17 10.11
N VAL A 47 -19.82 3.77 9.88
CA VAL A 47 -20.20 2.86 8.78
C VAL A 47 -19.99 3.53 7.42
N CYS A 48 -19.54 2.74 6.43
CA CYS A 48 -19.39 3.20 5.06
C CYS A 48 -20.70 3.84 4.53
N GLY A 49 -20.58 4.98 3.90
CA GLY A 49 -21.71 5.80 3.44
C GLY A 49 -22.19 6.84 4.45
N PHE A 50 -21.88 6.67 5.77
CA PHE A 50 -22.27 7.60 6.83
C PHE A 50 -21.08 8.27 7.49
N GLY A 51 -20.02 7.52 7.77
CA GLY A 51 -18.78 8.01 8.41
C GLY A 51 -17.61 8.10 7.45
N TRP A 52 -17.62 7.32 6.41
CA TRP A 52 -16.65 7.36 5.31
C TRP A 52 -17.28 6.84 4.02
N TYR A 53 -16.76 7.25 2.89
CA TYR A 53 -17.09 6.73 1.57
C TYR A 53 -15.99 7.08 0.56
N TYR A 54 -16.05 6.53 -0.62
CA TYR A 54 -15.15 6.89 -1.71
C TYR A 54 -15.90 7.13 -3.02
N LYS A 55 -15.28 7.87 -3.92
CA LYS A 55 -15.73 8.04 -5.30
C LYS A 55 -14.62 7.56 -6.23
N THR A 56 -14.96 6.74 -7.21
CA THR A 56 -14.04 6.46 -8.31
C THR A 56 -14.00 7.66 -9.22
N THR A 57 -12.81 8.23 -9.43
CA THR A 57 -12.61 9.41 -10.27
C THR A 57 -12.11 9.04 -11.65
N ASN A 58 -11.37 7.93 -11.79
CA ASN A 58 -10.89 7.43 -13.07
C ASN A 58 -10.68 5.91 -13.04
N LYS A 59 -10.81 5.27 -14.23
CA LYS A 59 -10.43 3.87 -14.47
C LYS A 59 -9.86 3.76 -15.86
N TRP A 60 -8.75 3.04 -16.01
CA TRP A 60 -8.14 2.82 -17.32
C TRP A 60 -7.32 1.54 -17.36
N LEU A 61 -6.95 1.14 -18.56
CA LEU A 61 -5.99 0.06 -18.80
C LEU A 61 -4.70 0.64 -19.38
N GLU A 62 -3.57 0.22 -18.82
CA GLU A 62 -2.26 0.44 -19.41
C GLU A 62 -1.78 -0.85 -20.07
N HIS A 63 -1.40 -0.73 -21.34
CA HIS A 63 -0.88 -1.84 -22.12
C HIS A 63 0.64 -1.88 -22.04
N GLY A 64 1.15 -3.04 -21.63
CA GLY A 64 2.57 -3.34 -21.55
C GLY A 64 3.07 -4.18 -22.71
N PRO A 65 4.33 -4.65 -22.65
CA PRO A 65 4.91 -5.52 -23.66
C PRO A 65 4.21 -6.89 -23.69
N GLU A 66 4.36 -7.61 -24.82
CA GLU A 66 3.93 -9.00 -24.98
C GLU A 66 2.43 -9.26 -24.71
N GLY A 67 1.58 -8.25 -24.97
CA GLY A 67 0.13 -8.37 -24.79
C GLY A 67 -0.34 -8.27 -23.33
N GLN A 68 0.53 -7.99 -22.40
CA GLN A 68 0.19 -7.77 -21.01
C GLN A 68 -0.53 -6.42 -20.83
N ALA A 69 -1.39 -6.32 -19.82
CA ALA A 69 -2.10 -5.10 -19.47
C ALA A 69 -2.38 -5.05 -17.97
N SER A 70 -2.41 -3.84 -17.42
CA SER A 70 -2.78 -3.56 -16.03
C SER A 70 -3.96 -2.62 -15.97
N ALA A 71 -4.87 -2.87 -15.03
CA ALA A 71 -5.98 -1.99 -14.71
C ALA A 71 -5.58 -1.05 -13.58
N PHE A 72 -5.92 0.22 -13.73
CA PHE A 72 -5.72 1.24 -12.71
C PHE A 72 -7.04 1.91 -12.35
N VAL A 73 -7.14 2.31 -11.10
CA VAL A 73 -8.29 3.04 -10.56
C VAL A 73 -7.80 4.18 -9.67
N ASP A 74 -8.30 5.37 -9.94
CA ASP A 74 -8.18 6.50 -9.03
C ASP A 74 -9.45 6.64 -8.21
N ILE A 75 -9.29 6.90 -6.92
CA ILE A 75 -10.39 7.21 -6.02
C ILE A 75 -10.11 8.47 -5.20
N ASP A 76 -11.16 9.10 -4.75
CA ASP A 76 -11.17 10.06 -3.65
C ASP A 76 -11.92 9.44 -2.47
N LEU A 77 -11.21 9.25 -1.36
CA LEU A 77 -11.76 8.82 -0.08
C LEU A 77 -12.18 10.06 0.72
N PHE A 78 -13.33 9.97 1.36
CA PHE A 78 -13.87 10.99 2.26
C PHE A 78 -14.16 10.38 3.62
N VAL A 79 -13.76 11.07 4.68
CA VAL A 79 -14.02 10.68 6.07
C VAL A 79 -14.74 11.80 6.80
N LYS A 80 -15.56 11.45 7.79
CA LYS A 80 -16.32 12.41 8.58
C LYS A 80 -15.68 12.59 9.95
N VAL A 81 -15.34 13.83 10.29
CA VAL A 81 -14.73 14.20 11.57
C VAL A 81 -15.53 15.35 12.16
N ASP A 82 -15.96 15.21 13.42
CA ASP A 82 -16.75 16.23 14.13
C ASP A 82 -17.99 16.72 13.35
N GLY A 83 -18.61 15.80 12.61
CA GLY A 83 -19.81 16.08 11.81
C GLY A 83 -19.54 16.65 10.42
N GLU A 84 -18.30 16.97 10.07
CA GLU A 84 -17.91 17.54 8.77
C GLU A 84 -17.16 16.53 7.91
N TRP A 85 -17.39 16.58 6.59
CA TRP A 85 -16.66 15.77 5.62
C TRP A 85 -15.29 16.36 5.31
N SER A 86 -14.31 15.51 5.22
CA SER A 86 -12.96 15.88 4.82
C SER A 86 -12.91 16.38 3.37
N MET A 87 -11.83 17.08 3.02
CA MET A 87 -11.39 17.19 1.64
C MET A 87 -11.04 15.79 1.08
N PRO A 88 -11.03 15.60 -0.27
CA PRO A 88 -10.71 14.32 -0.86
C PRO A 88 -9.30 13.85 -0.48
N ILE A 89 -9.19 12.57 -0.11
CA ILE A 89 -7.93 11.87 0.15
C ILE A 89 -7.72 10.91 -1.02
N SER A 90 -6.87 11.29 -1.95
CA SER A 90 -6.71 10.55 -3.20
C SER A 90 -5.88 9.29 -3.03
N GLY A 91 -6.23 8.25 -3.79
CA GLY A 91 -5.46 7.01 -3.91
C GLY A 91 -5.56 6.45 -5.32
N THR A 92 -4.44 5.95 -5.81
CA THR A 92 -4.38 5.20 -7.08
C THR A 92 -4.00 3.77 -6.77
N GLY A 93 -4.77 2.82 -7.31
CA GLY A 93 -4.51 1.39 -7.17
C GLY A 93 -4.38 0.71 -8.52
N GLY A 94 -3.69 -0.40 -8.53
CA GLY A 94 -3.44 -1.18 -9.74
C GLY A 94 -3.61 -2.68 -9.54
N SER A 95 -3.96 -3.37 -10.63
CA SER A 95 -4.02 -4.84 -10.68
C SER A 95 -3.80 -5.33 -12.09
N SER A 96 -3.23 -6.54 -12.25
CA SER A 96 -3.06 -7.15 -13.56
C SER A 96 -4.41 -7.45 -14.20
N PHE A 97 -4.60 -6.99 -15.43
CA PHE A 97 -5.72 -7.38 -16.29
C PHE A 97 -5.34 -8.57 -17.16
N VAL A 98 -4.26 -8.46 -17.92
CA VAL A 98 -3.68 -9.56 -18.71
C VAL A 98 -2.27 -9.80 -18.22
N ALA A 99 -1.99 -10.97 -17.69
CA ALA A 99 -0.68 -11.37 -17.18
C ALA A 99 -0.16 -12.62 -17.87
N GLN A 100 1.16 -12.69 -18.07
CA GLN A 100 1.82 -13.92 -18.52
C GLN A 100 1.94 -14.88 -17.35
N GLU A 101 1.37 -16.06 -17.51
CA GLU A 101 1.50 -17.21 -16.61
C GLU A 101 2.18 -18.39 -17.31
N ASN A 102 2.48 -19.47 -16.58
CA ASN A 102 3.11 -20.66 -17.14
C ASN A 102 2.33 -21.29 -18.31
N SER A 103 1.01 -21.14 -18.32
CA SER A 103 0.11 -21.66 -19.35
C SER A 103 -0.24 -20.67 -20.47
N GLY A 104 0.43 -19.51 -20.51
CA GLY A 104 0.16 -18.43 -21.48
C GLY A 104 -0.49 -17.19 -20.84
N LEU A 105 -1.02 -16.31 -21.69
CA LEU A 105 -1.70 -15.10 -21.23
C LEU A 105 -3.04 -15.47 -20.58
N LYS A 106 -3.26 -14.90 -19.39
CA LYS A 106 -4.54 -15.00 -18.68
C LYS A 106 -5.12 -13.63 -18.39
N MET A 107 -6.43 -13.53 -18.60
CA MET A 107 -7.20 -12.32 -18.32
C MET A 107 -7.92 -12.46 -16.97
N SER A 108 -7.87 -11.40 -16.16
CA SER A 108 -8.60 -11.30 -14.89
C SER A 108 -9.86 -10.46 -15.07
N ASP A 109 -11.01 -11.01 -14.72
CA ASP A 109 -12.29 -10.31 -14.61
C ASP A 109 -12.44 -9.55 -13.29
N GLU A 110 -11.54 -9.80 -12.34
CA GLU A 110 -11.47 -9.17 -11.02
C GLU A 110 -10.60 -7.89 -10.98
N CYS A 111 -9.88 -7.58 -12.07
CA CYS A 111 -8.80 -6.58 -12.06
C CYS A 111 -9.24 -5.20 -11.54
N PHE A 112 -10.38 -4.68 -11.95
CA PHE A 112 -10.89 -3.40 -11.48
C PHE A 112 -11.37 -3.43 -10.03
N LYS A 113 -11.90 -4.55 -9.55
CA LYS A 113 -12.26 -4.72 -8.13
C LYS A 113 -11.01 -4.71 -7.25
N MET A 114 -9.98 -5.43 -7.67
CA MET A 114 -8.69 -5.47 -6.98
C MET A 114 -7.99 -4.11 -7.02
N ALA A 115 -7.96 -3.43 -8.15
CA ALA A 115 -7.40 -2.09 -8.29
C ALA A 115 -8.14 -1.06 -7.42
N THR A 116 -9.46 -1.15 -7.31
CA THR A 116 -10.25 -0.29 -6.41
C THR A 116 -9.87 -0.53 -4.94
N THR A 117 -9.75 -1.78 -4.52
CA THR A 117 -9.35 -2.15 -3.15
C THR A 117 -7.94 -1.65 -2.85
N ASP A 118 -7.02 -1.75 -3.80
CA ASP A 118 -5.66 -1.21 -3.69
C ASP A 118 -5.66 0.33 -3.60
N ALA A 119 -6.47 1.01 -4.39
CA ALA A 119 -6.64 2.47 -4.33
C ALA A 119 -7.13 2.94 -2.95
N ILE A 120 -8.10 2.25 -2.36
CA ILE A 120 -8.57 2.52 -0.99
C ILE A 120 -7.42 2.33 0.01
N SER A 121 -6.64 1.26 -0.13
CA SER A 121 -5.48 1.00 0.71
C SER A 121 -4.42 2.10 0.61
N VAL A 122 -4.18 2.62 -0.59
CA VAL A 122 -3.25 3.74 -0.83
C VAL A 122 -3.76 5.02 -0.18
N ALA A 123 -5.06 5.33 -0.27
CA ALA A 123 -5.65 6.48 0.42
C ALA A 123 -5.55 6.34 1.94
N CYS A 124 -5.82 5.16 2.50
CA CYS A 124 -5.72 4.88 3.94
C CYS A 124 -4.30 5.05 4.51
N LYS A 125 -3.25 4.81 3.70
CA LYS A 125 -1.86 5.08 4.12
C LYS A 125 -1.65 6.53 4.51
N GLN A 126 -2.31 7.47 3.86
CA GLN A 126 -2.21 8.90 4.17
C GLN A 126 -2.83 9.25 5.53
N LEU A 127 -3.71 8.40 6.07
CA LEU A 127 -4.24 8.49 7.43
C LEU A 127 -3.33 7.83 8.48
N GLY A 128 -2.23 7.20 8.05
CA GLY A 128 -1.28 6.49 8.91
C GLY A 128 -1.60 5.02 9.16
N PHE A 129 -2.64 4.45 8.52
CA PHE A 129 -3.03 3.06 8.74
C PHE A 129 -1.95 2.07 8.28
N GLY A 130 -1.37 1.33 9.22
CA GLY A 130 -0.29 0.39 8.98
C GLY A 130 1.07 1.05 8.70
N ALA A 131 1.27 2.30 9.09
CA ALA A 131 2.47 3.08 8.78
C ALA A 131 3.76 2.41 9.25
N ASP A 132 3.77 1.72 10.40
CA ASP A 132 4.95 1.09 10.97
C ASP A 132 5.51 -0.07 10.10
N VAL A 133 4.69 -0.66 9.23
CA VAL A 133 5.19 -1.65 8.25
C VAL A 133 6.19 -1.01 7.29
N TYR A 134 5.95 0.24 6.89
CA TYR A 134 6.84 0.99 6.00
C TYR A 134 8.07 1.52 6.75
N TRP A 135 7.94 1.97 7.99
CA TRP A 135 9.05 2.45 8.80
C TRP A 135 10.03 1.35 9.19
N ASN A 136 9.52 0.16 9.58
CA ASN A 136 10.33 -0.88 10.21
C ASN A 136 10.84 -1.95 9.23
N LYS A 137 10.24 -2.09 8.06
CA LYS A 137 10.51 -3.23 7.16
C LYS A 137 10.82 -2.83 5.73
N ASP A 138 10.56 -1.60 5.32
CA ASP A 138 10.94 -1.15 3.99
C ASP A 138 12.44 -0.95 3.93
N LYS A 139 13.11 -1.86 3.22
CA LYS A 139 14.45 -1.62 2.70
C LYS A 139 14.31 -0.59 1.59
N THR A 140 14.23 0.68 1.98
CA THR A 140 14.18 1.76 1.01
C THR A 140 15.53 1.83 0.29
N LYS A 141 15.58 2.48 -0.88
CA LYS A 141 16.85 2.73 -1.59
C LYS A 141 17.88 3.47 -0.72
N TYR A 142 17.46 4.11 0.37
CA TYR A 142 18.31 4.82 1.33
C TYR A 142 18.97 3.84 2.32
N ASP A 143 18.24 2.84 2.84
CA ASP A 143 18.81 1.81 3.73
C ASP A 143 19.91 0.99 3.04
N ASN A 144 19.76 0.75 1.74
CA ASN A 144 20.78 0.08 0.94
C ASN A 144 22.07 0.91 0.75
N GLN A 145 22.01 2.24 0.86
CA GLN A 145 23.20 3.11 0.82
C GLN A 145 23.93 3.09 2.15
N GLU A 146 23.25 3.22 3.27
CA GLU A 146 23.85 3.15 4.60
C GLU A 146 24.52 1.80 4.89
N GLN A 147 23.86 0.68 4.49
CA GLN A 147 24.46 -0.64 4.63
C GLN A 147 25.71 -0.83 3.77
N LYS A 148 25.72 -0.32 2.54
CA LYS A 148 26.90 -0.35 1.66
C LYS A 148 28.04 0.52 2.20
N GLU A 149 27.75 1.68 2.75
CA GLU A 149 28.76 2.54 3.36
C GLU A 149 29.36 1.91 4.62
N VAL A 150 28.54 1.30 5.48
CA VAL A 150 29.02 0.57 6.67
C VAL A 150 29.85 -0.65 6.29
N GLU A 151 29.50 -1.43 5.28
CA GLU A 151 30.30 -2.55 4.79
C GLU A 151 31.62 -2.08 4.15
N THR A 152 31.59 -0.99 3.39
CA THR A 152 32.79 -0.42 2.79
C THR A 152 33.77 0.06 3.84
N ILE A 153 33.28 0.75 4.88
CA ILE A 153 34.10 1.22 6.01
C ILE A 153 34.68 0.03 6.80
N LYS A 154 33.91 -1.04 7.01
CA LYS A 154 34.41 -2.26 7.67
C LYS A 154 35.49 -2.94 6.84
N HIS A 155 35.35 -3.06 5.53
CA HIS A 155 36.37 -3.64 4.66
C HIS A 155 37.64 -2.81 4.60
N GLN A 156 37.55 -1.48 4.57
CA GLN A 156 38.71 -0.60 4.63
C GLN A 156 39.48 -0.73 5.94
N LYS A 157 38.80 -0.72 7.09
CA LYS A 157 39.44 -0.91 8.41
C LYS A 157 40.12 -2.27 8.57
N ILE A 158 39.58 -3.34 7.97
CA ILE A 158 40.19 -4.67 8.00
C ILE A 158 41.44 -4.74 7.10
N SER A 159 41.46 -3.97 5.99
CA SER A 159 42.64 -3.93 5.11
C SER A 159 43.78 -3.08 5.65
N GLU A 160 43.50 -2.10 6.49
CA GLU A 160 44.52 -1.28 7.18
C GLU A 160 45.18 -1.96 8.40
N LEU A 161 44.57 -3.07 8.87
CA LEU A 161 45.07 -3.86 10.01
C LEU A 161 45.93 -5.09 9.60
N LYS A 162 46.23 -5.27 8.31
CA LYS A 162 47.08 -6.31 7.75
C LYS A 162 48.38 -5.70 7.21
#